data_e7b6150c59893393b8f6a1434b44df14
#
_entry.id   e7b6150c59893393b8f6a1434b44df14
#
_cell.length_a   1.000
_cell.length_b   1.000
_cell.length_c   1.000
_cell.angle_alpha   90.00
_cell.angle_beta   90.00
_cell.angle_gamma   90.00
#
_symmetry.space_group_name_H-M   'P 1'
#
loop_
_entity.id
_entity.type
_entity.pdbx_description
1 polymer ?
#
loop_
_entity_poly.entity_id
_entity_poly.type
_entity_poly.pdbx_seq_one_letter_code
_entity_poly.pdbx_strand_id
1 'polypeptide(L)'
;MDFIIHRVTSIKKLKEIPSKFGCEIDIRSLGSNLILNHDPYNKGDRLQDYLEEYDNGTLILNIKESGIEDDVIKQVNKRGIKEYFLLDVEFPYIYKSVLKGEKKIAVRFSEMEPIQNLINLEDKLDWVWIDTITKLPINEGNFKILEKFKSCLVCPSRWGRSSEIAKIKLTLDKLNFNLDYVMTELKYINKWES
;
A
#
# COMPACT_ATOMS: atom_id res chain seq x y z
N MET A 1 -15.07 2.23 0.03
CA MET A 1 -13.82 2.10 0.83
C MET A 1 -13.58 0.63 1.13
N ASP A 2 -12.43 0.10 0.68
CA ASP A 2 -12.03 -1.28 0.87
C ASP A 2 -10.88 -1.40 1.89
N PHE A 3 -10.60 -2.62 2.36
CA PHE A 3 -9.58 -2.84 3.39
C PHE A 3 -8.44 -3.69 2.88
N ILE A 4 -7.22 -3.33 3.28
CA ILE A 4 -6.00 -4.08 3.02
C ILE A 4 -5.37 -4.45 4.36
N ILE A 5 -5.07 -5.72 4.55
CA ILE A 5 -4.54 -6.23 5.81
C ILE A 5 -3.02 -6.11 5.83
N HIS A 6 -2.51 -5.47 6.88
CA HIS A 6 -1.10 -5.16 7.06
C HIS A 6 -0.25 -6.39 7.37
N ARG A 7 0.90 -6.52 6.70
CA ARG A 7 1.93 -7.55 6.93
C ARG A 7 1.42 -8.98 6.87
N VAL A 8 0.77 -9.34 5.77
CA VAL A 8 0.37 -10.73 5.49
C VAL A 8 1.52 -11.47 4.77
N THR A 9 2.67 -11.54 5.42
CA THR A 9 3.96 -11.96 4.85
C THR A 9 4.22 -13.46 4.92
N SER A 10 3.16 -14.29 4.97
CA SER A 10 3.27 -15.75 4.88
C SER A 10 2.01 -16.38 4.33
N ILE A 11 2.16 -17.52 3.65
CA ILE A 11 1.04 -18.33 3.13
C ILE A 11 0.11 -18.76 4.27
N LYS A 12 0.68 -19.10 5.44
CA LYS A 12 -0.11 -19.46 6.62
C LYS A 12 -1.04 -18.30 7.01
N LYS A 13 -0.52 -17.08 7.12
CA LYS A 13 -1.31 -15.92 7.49
C LYS A 13 -2.31 -15.54 6.39
N LEU A 14 -1.94 -15.70 5.12
CA LEU A 14 -2.84 -15.45 3.99
C LEU A 14 -4.13 -16.28 4.12
N LYS A 15 -4.03 -17.55 4.46
CA LYS A 15 -5.17 -18.47 4.62
C LYS A 15 -6.13 -18.08 5.76
N GLU A 16 -5.69 -17.20 6.68
CA GLU A 16 -6.52 -16.67 7.77
C GLU A 16 -7.26 -15.37 7.35
N ILE A 17 -6.91 -14.78 6.19
CA ILE A 17 -7.51 -13.52 5.73
C ILE A 17 -8.70 -13.81 4.82
N PRO A 18 -9.91 -13.28 5.10
CA PRO A 18 -11.04 -13.37 4.19
C PRO A 18 -10.71 -12.79 2.81
N SER A 19 -11.08 -13.51 1.74
CA SER A 19 -10.70 -13.16 0.35
C SER A 19 -11.20 -11.79 -0.12
N LYS A 20 -12.25 -11.25 0.51
CA LYS A 20 -12.74 -9.89 0.23
C LYS A 20 -11.77 -8.77 0.59
N PHE A 21 -10.76 -9.03 1.43
CA PHE A 21 -9.76 -8.05 1.83
C PHE A 21 -8.49 -8.18 0.99
N GLY A 22 -7.85 -7.05 0.72
CA GLY A 22 -6.50 -7.03 0.17
C GLY A 22 -5.44 -7.38 1.22
N CYS A 23 -4.21 -7.58 0.78
CA CYS A 23 -3.07 -7.85 1.65
C CYS A 23 -1.89 -6.94 1.33
N GLU A 24 -1.14 -6.55 2.35
CA GLU A 24 0.16 -5.92 2.19
C GLU A 24 1.25 -6.93 2.56
N ILE A 25 2.24 -7.05 1.68
CA ILE A 25 3.38 -7.96 1.84
C ILE A 25 4.70 -7.22 1.68
N ASP A 26 5.66 -7.55 2.55
CA ASP A 26 7.03 -7.04 2.48
C ASP A 26 7.90 -7.99 1.65
N ILE A 27 8.58 -7.48 0.61
CA ILE A 27 9.33 -8.29 -0.36
C ILE A 27 10.81 -7.96 -0.31
N ARG A 28 11.63 -9.02 -0.25
CA ARG A 28 13.09 -8.98 -0.33
C ARG A 28 13.63 -10.07 -1.24
N SER A 29 14.91 -10.02 -1.51
CA SER A 29 15.64 -11.13 -2.14
C SER A 29 16.36 -11.99 -1.11
N LEU A 30 16.50 -13.28 -1.43
CA LEU A 30 17.40 -14.20 -0.75
C LEU A 30 18.07 -15.10 -1.82
N GLY A 31 19.31 -14.80 -2.13
CA GLY A 31 19.99 -15.39 -3.30
C GLY A 31 19.26 -14.99 -4.60
N SER A 32 18.85 -15.96 -5.40
CA SER A 32 18.09 -15.73 -6.63
C SER A 32 16.57 -15.71 -6.47
N ASN A 33 16.05 -15.86 -5.25
CA ASN A 33 14.62 -15.94 -5.00
C ASN A 33 14.09 -14.64 -4.37
N LEU A 34 12.89 -14.23 -4.76
CA LEU A 34 12.11 -13.24 -4.02
C LEU A 34 11.38 -13.94 -2.88
N ILE A 35 11.44 -13.36 -1.69
CA ILE A 35 10.86 -13.89 -0.46
C ILE A 35 10.04 -12.84 0.26
N LEU A 36 9.16 -13.28 1.16
CA LEU A 36 8.35 -12.41 1.99
C LEU A 36 8.99 -12.26 3.36
N ASN A 37 9.59 -11.11 3.63
CA ASN A 37 10.06 -10.74 4.97
C ASN A 37 10.25 -9.22 5.08
N HIS A 38 9.90 -8.67 6.23
CA HIS A 38 10.15 -7.26 6.51
C HIS A 38 11.64 -7.01 6.79
N ASP A 39 12.29 -7.88 7.54
CA ASP A 39 13.66 -7.68 8.01
C ASP A 39 14.68 -8.34 7.08
N PRO A 40 15.85 -7.72 6.86
CA PRO A 40 16.90 -8.28 6.02
C PRO A 40 17.47 -9.56 6.63
N TYR A 41 18.11 -10.39 5.78
CA TYR A 41 18.83 -11.62 6.16
C TYR A 41 17.97 -12.75 6.78
N ASN A 42 16.67 -12.57 6.90
CA ASN A 42 15.75 -13.59 7.38
C ASN A 42 15.19 -14.43 6.22
N LYS A 43 14.81 -15.67 6.53
CA LYS A 43 14.06 -16.53 5.60
C LYS A 43 12.59 -16.14 5.59
N GLY A 44 11.90 -16.45 4.50
CA GLY A 44 10.46 -16.23 4.34
C GLY A 44 9.90 -17.15 3.27
N ASP A 45 8.59 -17.16 3.12
CA ASP A 45 7.92 -17.86 2.02
C ASP A 45 8.37 -17.23 0.69
N ARG A 46 8.49 -18.05 -0.37
CA ARG A 46 8.83 -17.53 -1.69
C ARG A 46 7.65 -16.74 -2.24
N LEU A 47 7.95 -15.59 -2.86
CA LEU A 47 6.91 -14.76 -3.49
C LEU A 47 6.10 -15.56 -4.49
N GLN A 48 6.73 -16.38 -5.33
CA GLN A 48 6.04 -17.21 -6.31
C GLN A 48 5.01 -18.13 -5.66
N ASP A 49 5.38 -18.84 -4.60
CA ASP A 49 4.50 -19.79 -3.91
C ASP A 49 3.32 -19.06 -3.22
N TYR A 50 3.59 -17.88 -2.68
CA TYR A 50 2.55 -17.02 -2.09
C TYR A 50 1.54 -16.54 -3.14
N LEU A 51 2.03 -16.08 -4.30
CA LEU A 51 1.17 -15.62 -5.39
C LEU A 51 0.31 -16.74 -5.98
N GLU A 52 0.75 -18.01 -5.93
CA GLU A 52 -0.05 -19.15 -6.36
C GLU A 52 -1.29 -19.38 -5.48
N GLU A 53 -1.18 -19.05 -4.19
CA GLU A 53 -2.29 -19.17 -3.22
C GLU A 53 -3.13 -17.88 -3.12
N TYR A 54 -2.71 -16.78 -3.78
CA TYR A 54 -3.36 -15.48 -3.64
C TYR A 54 -4.66 -15.39 -4.46
N ASP A 55 -5.79 -15.26 -3.76
CA ASP A 55 -7.13 -15.04 -4.33
C ASP A 55 -7.89 -13.98 -3.50
N ASN A 56 -7.20 -12.92 -3.12
CA ASN A 56 -7.69 -11.85 -2.26
C ASN A 56 -7.85 -10.54 -3.07
N GLY A 57 -8.31 -9.49 -2.41
CA GLY A 57 -8.44 -8.15 -2.99
C GLY A 57 -7.12 -7.52 -3.43
N THR A 58 -7.04 -6.20 -3.41
CA THR A 58 -5.84 -5.46 -3.86
C THR A 58 -4.57 -5.86 -3.10
N LEU A 59 -3.48 -6.16 -3.83
CA LEU A 59 -2.19 -6.57 -3.28
C LEU A 59 -1.22 -5.39 -3.21
N ILE A 60 -0.74 -5.03 -2.01
CA ILE A 60 0.36 -4.09 -1.83
C ILE A 60 1.68 -4.85 -1.81
N LEU A 61 2.55 -4.52 -2.76
CA LEU A 61 3.88 -5.06 -2.93
C LEU A 61 4.89 -4.09 -2.31
N ASN A 62 5.15 -4.23 -1.02
CA ASN A 62 6.04 -3.34 -0.28
C ASN A 62 7.50 -3.73 -0.53
N ILE A 63 8.20 -2.95 -1.34
CA ILE A 63 9.58 -3.19 -1.77
C ILE A 63 10.54 -2.80 -0.64
N LYS A 64 11.31 -3.77 -0.13
CA LYS A 64 12.24 -3.55 0.99
C LYS A 64 13.70 -3.47 0.58
N GLU A 65 13.98 -3.56 -0.72
CA GLU A 65 15.31 -3.35 -1.30
C GLU A 65 15.19 -2.96 -2.77
N SER A 66 16.07 -2.08 -3.22
CA SER A 66 16.09 -1.63 -4.63
C SER A 66 16.63 -2.71 -5.58
N GLY A 67 16.11 -2.70 -6.80
CA GLY A 67 16.60 -3.55 -7.90
C GLY A 67 15.82 -4.84 -8.09
N ILE A 68 14.79 -5.10 -7.27
CA ILE A 68 13.91 -6.28 -7.40
C ILE A 68 12.57 -5.96 -8.06
N GLU A 69 12.25 -4.71 -8.28
CA GLU A 69 10.93 -4.22 -8.67
C GLU A 69 10.43 -4.86 -9.98
N ASP A 70 11.27 -4.88 -11.01
CA ASP A 70 10.91 -5.46 -12.32
C ASP A 70 10.63 -6.97 -12.21
N ASP A 71 11.38 -7.71 -11.37
CA ASP A 71 11.17 -9.14 -11.13
C ASP A 71 9.90 -9.40 -10.30
N VAL A 72 9.57 -8.53 -9.36
CA VAL A 72 8.30 -8.57 -8.61
C VAL A 72 7.13 -8.37 -9.57
N ILE A 73 7.14 -7.32 -10.39
CA ILE A 73 6.09 -7.03 -11.37
C ILE A 73 5.92 -8.23 -12.33
N LYS A 74 7.02 -8.81 -12.82
CA LYS A 74 7.00 -9.96 -13.72
C LYS A 74 6.31 -11.18 -13.09
N GLN A 75 6.58 -11.49 -11.82
CA GLN A 75 5.95 -12.62 -11.14
C GLN A 75 4.45 -12.38 -10.91
N VAL A 76 4.07 -11.18 -10.47
CA VAL A 76 2.66 -10.80 -10.26
C VAL A 76 1.86 -10.86 -11.56
N ASN A 77 2.41 -10.30 -12.65
CA ASN A 77 1.78 -10.32 -13.96
C ASN A 77 1.67 -11.75 -14.53
N LYS A 78 2.70 -12.60 -14.34
CA LYS A 78 2.66 -14.03 -14.72
C LYS A 78 1.53 -14.78 -14.02
N ARG A 79 1.21 -14.44 -12.77
CA ARG A 79 0.09 -15.01 -12.01
C ARG A 79 -1.27 -14.46 -12.45
N GLY A 80 -1.28 -13.33 -13.18
CA GLY A 80 -2.51 -12.69 -13.67
C GLY A 80 -3.21 -11.80 -12.64
N ILE A 81 -2.53 -11.42 -11.55
CA ILE A 81 -3.06 -10.48 -10.55
C ILE A 81 -3.07 -9.08 -11.16
N LYS A 82 -4.24 -8.46 -11.26
CA LYS A 82 -4.41 -7.15 -11.91
C LYS A 82 -4.45 -6.00 -10.92
N GLU A 83 -5.03 -6.23 -9.76
CA GLU A 83 -5.22 -5.20 -8.72
C GLU A 83 -4.05 -5.26 -7.73
N TYR A 84 -3.03 -4.47 -8.00
CA TYR A 84 -1.86 -4.33 -7.14
C TYR A 84 -1.20 -2.96 -7.32
N PHE A 85 -0.38 -2.58 -6.36
CA PHE A 85 0.58 -1.48 -6.51
C PHE A 85 1.87 -1.74 -5.71
N LEU A 86 2.96 -1.14 -6.16
CA LEU A 86 4.23 -1.14 -5.46
C LEU A 86 4.27 -0.01 -4.44
N LEU A 87 4.84 -0.31 -3.27
CA LEU A 87 5.05 0.65 -2.18
C LEU A 87 6.53 0.70 -1.79
N ASP A 88 6.97 1.81 -1.23
CA ASP A 88 8.34 2.07 -0.77
C ASP A 88 9.42 1.94 -1.88
N VAL A 89 9.05 2.29 -3.08
CA VAL A 89 9.93 2.29 -4.25
C VAL A 89 10.80 3.54 -4.26
N GLU A 90 12.08 3.39 -4.55
CA GLU A 90 13.00 4.51 -4.66
C GLU A 90 12.68 5.46 -5.82
N PHE A 91 12.86 6.76 -5.61
CA PHE A 91 12.50 7.78 -6.58
C PHE A 91 13.15 7.62 -7.97
N PRO A 92 14.43 7.21 -8.10
CA PRO A 92 15.03 6.93 -9.41
C PRO A 92 14.31 5.81 -10.19
N TYR A 93 13.80 4.78 -9.51
CA TYR A 93 13.00 3.75 -10.15
C TYR A 93 11.62 4.28 -10.56
N ILE A 94 10.94 5.05 -9.70
CA ILE A 94 9.67 5.71 -10.02
C ILE A 94 9.81 6.50 -11.32
N TYR A 95 10.84 7.34 -11.44
CA TYR A 95 11.09 8.14 -12.64
C TYR A 95 11.23 7.27 -13.89
N LYS A 96 12.04 6.21 -13.83
CA LYS A 96 12.22 5.26 -14.95
C LYS A 96 10.93 4.54 -15.33
N SER A 97 10.12 4.16 -14.35
CA SER A 97 8.87 3.43 -14.54
C SER A 97 7.81 4.32 -15.17
N VAL A 98 7.71 5.57 -14.76
CA VAL A 98 6.84 6.58 -15.38
C VAL A 98 7.17 6.74 -16.87
N LEU A 99 8.44 6.77 -17.25
CA LEU A 99 8.85 6.84 -18.66
C LEU A 99 8.44 5.61 -19.47
N LYS A 100 8.27 4.44 -18.81
CA LYS A 100 7.78 3.20 -19.41
C LYS A 100 6.24 3.07 -19.38
N GLY A 101 5.54 4.02 -18.78
CA GLY A 101 4.09 4.01 -18.63
C GLY A 101 3.57 3.12 -17.49
N GLU A 102 4.45 2.68 -16.57
CA GLU A 102 4.02 1.97 -15.36
C GLU A 102 3.41 2.95 -14.35
N LYS A 103 2.15 2.74 -14.00
CA LYS A 103 1.38 3.62 -13.12
C LYS A 103 1.06 2.99 -11.76
N LYS A 104 1.26 1.70 -11.60
CA LYS A 104 0.89 0.95 -10.39
C LYS A 104 1.95 1.07 -9.29
N ILE A 105 2.35 2.28 -9.01
CA ILE A 105 3.28 2.63 -7.91
C ILE A 105 2.60 3.68 -7.06
N ALA A 106 2.65 3.51 -5.73
CA ALA A 106 2.15 4.50 -4.80
C ALA A 106 3.26 5.50 -4.44
N VAL A 107 2.95 6.79 -4.59
CA VAL A 107 3.77 7.85 -4.01
C VAL A 107 3.35 8.09 -2.58
N ARG A 108 4.32 8.26 -1.68
CA ARG A 108 4.05 8.52 -0.26
C ARG A 108 3.66 9.97 -0.02
N PHE A 109 2.72 10.15 0.90
CA PHE A 109 2.31 11.44 1.42
C PHE A 109 2.05 11.33 2.93
N SER A 110 2.62 12.23 3.68
CA SER A 110 2.40 12.38 5.12
C SER A 110 2.62 13.82 5.52
N GLU A 111 2.52 14.14 6.80
CA GLU A 111 2.91 15.45 7.32
C GLU A 111 4.41 15.73 7.20
N MET A 112 5.23 14.73 6.88
CA MET A 112 6.68 14.84 6.70
C MET A 112 7.10 14.91 5.23
N GLU A 113 6.19 14.62 4.30
CA GLU A 113 6.46 14.55 2.87
C GLU A 113 5.73 15.68 2.13
N PRO A 114 6.44 16.44 1.26
CA PRO A 114 5.83 17.61 0.62
C PRO A 114 4.79 17.19 -0.43
N ILE A 115 3.67 17.91 -0.46
CA ILE A 115 2.60 17.74 -1.47
C ILE A 115 3.10 17.91 -2.90
N GLN A 116 4.22 18.61 -3.10
CA GLN A 116 4.82 18.83 -4.42
C GLN A 116 5.18 17.53 -5.14
N ASN A 117 5.52 16.48 -4.40
CA ASN A 117 5.78 15.17 -5.00
C ASN A 117 4.55 14.61 -5.71
N LEU A 118 3.35 14.78 -5.12
CA LEU A 118 2.10 14.37 -5.74
C LEU A 118 1.79 15.21 -6.98
N ILE A 119 1.92 16.54 -6.88
CA ILE A 119 1.69 17.44 -8.01
C ILE A 119 2.57 17.09 -9.20
N ASN A 120 3.84 16.78 -8.97
CA ASN A 120 4.80 16.41 -10.02
C ASN A 120 4.50 15.04 -10.68
N LEU A 121 3.76 14.16 -9.98
CA LEU A 121 3.45 12.79 -10.40
C LEU A 121 1.97 12.59 -10.76
N GLU A 122 1.18 13.67 -10.74
CA GLU A 122 -0.19 13.68 -11.23
C GLU A 122 -0.25 13.15 -12.67
N ASP A 123 -1.26 12.34 -12.98
CA ASP A 123 -1.46 11.65 -14.26
C ASP A 123 -0.37 10.61 -14.65
N LYS A 124 0.72 10.55 -13.89
CA LYS A 124 1.84 9.63 -14.13
C LYS A 124 1.76 8.38 -13.27
N LEU A 125 1.21 8.49 -12.07
CA LEU A 125 0.98 7.38 -11.14
C LEU A 125 -0.49 7.33 -10.74
N ASP A 126 -0.98 6.12 -10.45
CA ASP A 126 -2.38 5.92 -10.10
C ASP A 126 -2.62 5.98 -8.59
N TRP A 127 -1.60 5.81 -7.75
CA TRP A 127 -1.78 5.56 -6.33
C TRP A 127 -1.08 6.58 -5.43
N VAL A 128 -1.74 6.91 -4.31
CA VAL A 128 -1.12 7.62 -3.19
C VAL A 128 -1.23 6.80 -1.90
N TRP A 129 -0.10 6.64 -1.23
CA TRP A 129 0.00 6.09 0.11
C TRP A 129 -0.02 7.21 1.13
N ILE A 130 -1.11 7.31 1.91
CA ILE A 130 -1.31 8.38 2.88
C ILE A 130 -0.98 7.86 4.27
N ASP A 131 0.20 8.23 4.78
CA ASP A 131 0.61 7.82 6.11
C ASP A 131 0.10 8.79 7.18
N THR A 132 -0.25 8.25 8.34
CA THR A 132 -0.77 9.01 9.48
C THR A 132 0.23 9.01 10.64
N ILE A 133 1.51 9.32 10.37
CA ILE A 133 2.61 9.14 11.34
C ILE A 133 2.28 9.77 12.70
N THR A 134 1.93 11.06 12.74
CA THR A 134 1.52 11.77 13.96
C THR A 134 0.10 12.31 13.92
N LYS A 135 -0.47 12.47 12.73
CA LYS A 135 -1.82 13.02 12.50
C LYS A 135 -2.33 12.63 11.11
N LEU A 136 -3.60 12.90 10.83
CA LEU A 136 -4.13 12.87 9.46
C LEU A 136 -3.51 14.02 8.66
N PRO A 137 -2.79 13.75 7.54
CA PRO A 137 -2.18 14.83 6.75
C PRO A 137 -3.17 15.49 5.76
N ILE A 138 -4.37 14.92 5.58
CA ILE A 138 -5.40 15.45 4.66
C ILE A 138 -6.07 16.66 5.30
N ASN A 139 -6.21 17.75 4.53
CA ASN A 139 -6.86 19.00 4.94
C ASN A 139 -7.43 19.77 3.74
N GLU A 140 -8.11 20.89 3.98
CA GLU A 140 -8.73 21.75 2.95
C GLU A 140 -7.77 22.21 1.87
N GLY A 141 -6.48 22.37 2.19
CA GLY A 141 -5.46 22.85 1.25
C GLY A 141 -4.91 21.78 0.30
N ASN A 142 -5.15 20.49 0.57
CA ASN A 142 -4.50 19.43 -0.20
C ASN A 142 -5.42 18.29 -0.70
N PHE A 143 -6.64 18.14 -0.16
CA PHE A 143 -7.52 17.03 -0.51
C PHE A 143 -7.84 16.94 -2.01
N LYS A 144 -8.00 18.07 -2.71
CA LYS A 144 -8.24 18.12 -4.15
C LYS A 144 -7.13 17.50 -5.00
N ILE A 145 -5.89 17.55 -4.51
CA ILE A 145 -4.75 16.92 -5.18
C ILE A 145 -4.78 15.42 -4.93
N LEU A 146 -5.10 15.00 -3.69
CA LEU A 146 -5.19 13.60 -3.32
C LEU A 146 -6.32 12.86 -4.05
N GLU A 147 -7.46 13.51 -4.33
CA GLU A 147 -8.57 12.97 -5.12
C GLU A 147 -8.20 12.54 -6.55
N LYS A 148 -7.07 12.98 -7.07
CA LYS A 148 -6.57 12.61 -8.39
C LYS A 148 -5.90 11.23 -8.42
N PHE A 149 -5.74 10.60 -7.26
CA PHE A 149 -5.11 9.30 -7.09
C PHE A 149 -6.08 8.33 -6.41
N LYS A 150 -5.90 7.05 -6.66
CA LYS A 150 -6.46 6.01 -5.78
C LYS A 150 -5.76 6.10 -4.43
N SER A 151 -6.51 6.34 -3.39
CA SER A 151 -5.98 6.63 -2.05
C SER A 151 -5.93 5.39 -1.17
N CYS A 152 -4.79 5.14 -0.53
CA CYS A 152 -4.64 4.14 0.52
C CYS A 152 -4.14 4.78 1.81
N LEU A 153 -5.03 4.89 2.80
CA LEU A 153 -4.71 5.47 4.11
C LEU A 153 -4.14 4.43 5.06
N VAL A 154 -3.05 4.75 5.70
CA VAL A 154 -2.53 3.97 6.83
C VAL A 154 -3.41 4.22 8.06
N CYS A 155 -4.01 3.18 8.60
CA CYS A 155 -4.77 3.28 9.83
C CYS A 155 -3.90 3.82 10.97
N PRO A 156 -4.38 4.81 11.77
CA PRO A 156 -3.61 5.38 12.86
C PRO A 156 -3.26 4.36 13.95
N SER A 157 -3.92 3.20 13.96
CA SER A 157 -3.57 2.08 14.84
C SER A 157 -2.13 1.59 14.63
N ARG A 158 -1.58 1.75 13.40
CA ARG A 158 -0.17 1.43 13.08
C ARG A 158 0.81 2.20 13.99
N TRP A 159 0.39 3.38 14.42
CA TRP A 159 1.15 4.30 15.27
C TRP A 159 0.61 4.36 16.71
N GLY A 160 -0.13 3.32 17.14
CA GLY A 160 -0.69 3.24 18.51
C GLY A 160 -1.90 4.14 18.76
N ARG A 161 -2.46 4.83 17.75
CA ARG A 161 -3.51 5.84 17.88
C ARG A 161 -4.88 5.36 17.36
N SER A 162 -5.25 4.11 17.66
CA SER A 162 -6.53 3.52 17.21
C SER A 162 -7.79 4.26 17.72
N SER A 163 -7.67 5.06 18.78
CA SER A 163 -8.75 5.92 19.27
C SER A 163 -9.08 7.09 18.34
N GLU A 164 -8.18 7.44 17.41
CA GLU A 164 -8.39 8.54 16.47
C GLU A 164 -9.18 8.16 15.22
N ILE A 165 -9.49 6.87 15.00
CA ILE A 165 -10.21 6.40 13.80
C ILE A 165 -11.52 7.16 13.60
N ALA A 166 -12.36 7.29 14.62
CA ALA A 166 -13.63 8.01 14.53
C ALA A 166 -13.44 9.50 14.18
N LYS A 167 -12.43 10.15 14.76
CA LYS A 167 -12.11 11.55 14.46
C LYS A 167 -11.64 11.72 13.01
N ILE A 168 -10.83 10.77 12.51
CA ILE A 168 -10.36 10.79 11.12
C ILE A 168 -11.53 10.64 10.16
N LYS A 169 -12.46 9.69 10.40
CA LYS A 169 -13.67 9.53 9.59
C LYS A 169 -14.46 10.83 9.51
N LEU A 170 -14.77 11.44 10.65
CA LEU A 170 -15.48 12.73 10.71
C LEU A 170 -14.77 13.84 9.94
N THR A 171 -13.43 13.83 9.91
CA THR A 171 -12.65 14.82 9.16
C THR A 171 -12.76 14.58 7.66
N LEU A 172 -12.66 13.32 7.21
CA LEU A 172 -12.82 12.93 5.82
C LEU A 172 -14.23 13.26 5.31
N ASP A 173 -15.26 12.97 6.11
CA ASP A 173 -16.65 13.29 5.79
C ASP A 173 -16.86 14.82 5.63
N LYS A 174 -16.30 15.65 6.54
CA LYS A 174 -16.37 17.11 6.44
C LYS A 174 -15.70 17.66 5.20
N LEU A 175 -14.61 17.02 4.75
CA LEU A 175 -13.90 17.38 3.52
C LEU A 175 -14.59 16.84 2.27
N ASN A 176 -15.61 15.98 2.44
CA ASN A 176 -16.21 15.19 1.36
C ASN A 176 -15.16 14.38 0.57
N PHE A 177 -14.12 13.89 1.29
CA PHE A 177 -13.05 13.10 0.70
C PHE A 177 -13.38 11.62 0.75
N ASN A 178 -13.58 11.02 -0.44
CA ASN A 178 -13.86 9.60 -0.59
C ASN A 178 -12.56 8.80 -0.60
N LEU A 179 -12.28 8.11 0.51
CA LEU A 179 -11.13 7.25 0.64
C LEU A 179 -11.39 5.90 -0.08
N ASP A 180 -10.45 5.46 -0.93
CA ASP A 180 -10.61 4.19 -1.66
C ASP A 180 -10.26 3.00 -0.76
N TYR A 181 -9.12 3.05 -0.06
CA TYR A 181 -8.60 1.96 0.76
C TYR A 181 -8.10 2.42 2.12
N VAL A 182 -8.23 1.52 3.10
CA VAL A 182 -7.55 1.64 4.41
C VAL A 182 -6.67 0.41 4.63
N MET A 183 -5.36 0.62 4.81
CA MET A 183 -4.47 -0.42 5.30
C MET A 183 -4.54 -0.50 6.82
N THR A 184 -4.96 -1.66 7.34
CA THR A 184 -5.24 -1.85 8.78
C THR A 184 -5.01 -3.30 9.24
N GLU A 185 -5.30 -3.59 10.50
CA GLU A 185 -5.41 -4.94 11.04
C GLU A 185 -6.89 -5.37 11.10
N LEU A 186 -7.18 -6.68 10.97
CA LEU A 186 -8.55 -7.22 10.99
C LEU A 186 -9.39 -6.71 12.18
N LYS A 187 -8.79 -6.62 13.37
CA LYS A 187 -9.48 -6.19 14.60
C LYS A 187 -10.01 -4.75 14.59
N TYR A 188 -9.53 -3.92 13.64
CA TYR A 188 -9.95 -2.51 13.56
C TYR A 188 -10.94 -2.22 12.42
N ILE A 189 -11.26 -3.21 11.56
CA ILE A 189 -12.18 -3.01 10.44
C ILE A 189 -13.53 -2.48 10.92
N ASN A 190 -14.12 -3.09 11.94
CA ASN A 190 -15.42 -2.67 12.48
C ASN A 190 -15.45 -1.20 12.91
N LYS A 191 -14.30 -0.62 13.33
CA LYS A 191 -14.21 0.82 13.67
C LYS A 191 -14.26 1.74 12.45
N TRP A 192 -13.92 1.22 11.28
CA TRP A 192 -14.02 1.94 10.02
C TRP A 192 -15.40 1.78 9.37
N GLU A 193 -16.05 0.64 9.55
CA GLU A 193 -17.39 0.36 9.02
C GLU A 193 -18.52 1.00 9.85
N SER A 194 -18.32 1.19 11.18
CA SER A 194 -19.27 1.86 12.08
C SER A 194 -19.25 3.37 11.87
#